data_f6c017836fde059091f4b288d8608365
#
_entry.id   f6c017836fde059091f4b288d8608365
#
_cell.length_a   1.000
_cell.length_b   1.000
_cell.length_c   1.000
_cell.angle_alpha   90.00
_cell.angle_beta   90.00
_cell.angle_gamma   90.00
#
_symmetry.space_group_name_H-M   'P 1'
#
loop_
_entity.id
_entity.type
_entity.pdbx_description
1 polymer ?
#
loop_
_entity_poly.entity_id
_entity_poly.type
_entity_poly.pdbx_seq_one_letter_code
_entity_poly.pdbx_strand_id
1 'polypeptide(L)'
;MYSVGQEIFSRFNLNLELFTVYPYQAPYTASNSSLSEYAVLGFELGFSMTNPNVLVLWEAQFGGFSNTAQCIIDQFIASGQAKWVRQSGLVMLLPHGMEGMGPEHSSARPERFLQLCADDPEYFPPEEEEFAIKQLSHIHMIVANCSTPANYFHILRRQTPLPIRKHLIVMTPKSLLRHPECRSSFDEMLPGTENLGDHSIFGETELWR
;
A
#
# COMPACT_ATOMS: atom_id res chain seq x y z
N MET A 1 -23.11 -10.89 -10.77
CA MET A 1 -22.11 -10.18 -9.94
C MET A 1 -21.25 -9.36 -10.88
N TYR A 2 -21.39 -8.04 -10.87
CA TYR A 2 -20.63 -7.16 -11.78
C TYR A 2 -19.26 -6.90 -11.17
N SER A 3 -18.20 -6.95 -11.96
CA SER A 3 -16.87 -6.55 -11.51
C SER A 3 -16.86 -5.05 -11.21
N VAL A 4 -16.07 -4.61 -10.26
CA VAL A 4 -15.87 -3.20 -9.94
C VAL A 4 -15.47 -2.42 -11.20
N GLY A 5 -14.69 -3.04 -12.09
CA GLY A 5 -14.33 -2.47 -13.38
C GLY A 5 -15.52 -2.20 -14.29
N GLN A 6 -16.46 -3.16 -14.43
CA GLN A 6 -17.68 -2.94 -15.24
C GLN A 6 -18.60 -1.89 -14.64
N GLU A 7 -18.66 -1.77 -13.32
CA GLU A 7 -19.44 -0.73 -12.65
C GLU A 7 -18.83 0.66 -12.87
N ILE A 8 -17.52 0.78 -12.80
CA ILE A 8 -16.80 2.02 -13.13
C ILE A 8 -17.07 2.40 -14.61
N PHE A 9 -16.93 1.47 -15.53
CA PHE A 9 -17.21 1.69 -16.95
C PHE A 9 -18.66 2.13 -17.22
N SER A 10 -19.63 1.47 -16.56
CA SER A 10 -21.04 1.80 -16.74
C SER A 10 -21.43 3.16 -16.13
N ARG A 11 -20.89 3.52 -14.97
CA ARG A 11 -21.15 4.78 -14.29
C ARG A 11 -20.56 6.00 -14.99
N PHE A 12 -19.38 5.85 -15.59
CA PHE A 12 -18.69 6.96 -16.24
C PHE A 12 -18.93 7.02 -17.75
N ASN A 13 -19.74 6.09 -18.29
CA ASN A 13 -19.98 5.98 -19.73
C ASN A 13 -18.66 6.02 -20.55
N LEU A 14 -17.61 5.47 -19.95
CA LEU A 14 -16.29 5.40 -20.55
C LEU A 14 -16.35 4.32 -21.63
N ASN A 15 -16.55 4.74 -22.88
CA ASN A 15 -16.41 3.85 -24.01
C ASN A 15 -14.99 3.29 -24.02
N LEU A 16 -14.85 1.98 -24.20
CA LEU A 16 -13.55 1.30 -24.40
C LEU A 16 -12.73 1.99 -25.50
N GLU A 17 -13.40 2.66 -26.45
CA GLU A 17 -12.77 3.43 -27.52
C GLU A 17 -11.95 4.63 -27.02
N LEU A 18 -12.25 5.19 -25.85
CA LEU A 18 -11.44 6.26 -25.25
C LEU A 18 -10.05 5.79 -24.82
N PHE A 19 -9.88 4.49 -24.55
CA PHE A 19 -8.60 3.91 -24.21
C PHE A 19 -7.70 3.64 -25.43
N THR A 20 -8.21 3.82 -26.63
CA THR A 20 -7.46 3.63 -27.89
C THR A 20 -7.08 4.94 -28.57
N VAL A 21 -7.37 6.10 -27.94
CA VAL A 21 -7.17 7.42 -28.56
C VAL A 21 -5.70 7.81 -28.71
N TYR A 22 -4.80 7.22 -27.93
CA TYR A 22 -3.37 7.51 -28.01
C TYR A 22 -2.59 6.28 -28.46
N PRO A 23 -1.76 6.40 -29.51
CA PRO A 23 -1.01 5.25 -30.06
C PRO A 23 0.01 4.64 -29.09
N TYR A 24 0.27 5.29 -27.96
CA TYR A 24 1.20 4.84 -26.92
C TYR A 24 0.53 4.52 -25.59
N GLN A 25 -0.78 4.35 -25.58
CA GLN A 25 -1.51 4.03 -24.37
C GLN A 25 -1.21 2.59 -23.91
N ALA A 26 -0.95 2.43 -22.61
CA ALA A 26 -0.81 1.11 -22.02
C ALA A 26 -2.14 0.32 -22.08
N PRO A 27 -2.09 -1.01 -22.25
CA PRO A 27 -3.28 -1.83 -22.24
C PRO A 27 -3.95 -1.79 -20.86
N TYR A 28 -5.28 -1.82 -20.87
CA TYR A 28 -6.10 -1.93 -19.67
C TYR A 28 -6.87 -3.25 -19.69
N THR A 29 -6.83 -3.98 -18.58
CA THR A 29 -7.58 -5.23 -18.42
C THR A 29 -8.36 -5.22 -17.13
N ALA A 30 -9.63 -5.56 -17.19
CA ALA A 30 -10.48 -5.76 -16.03
C ALA A 30 -10.88 -7.23 -15.93
N SER A 31 -10.73 -7.82 -14.76
CA SER A 31 -11.05 -9.21 -14.49
C SER A 31 -11.93 -9.36 -13.26
N ASN A 32 -12.84 -10.34 -13.27
CA ASN A 32 -13.59 -10.68 -12.07
C ASN A 32 -12.67 -11.33 -11.04
N SER A 33 -12.84 -10.93 -9.78
CA SER A 33 -12.14 -11.54 -8.66
C SER A 33 -13.01 -12.58 -7.94
N SER A 34 -12.39 -13.35 -7.06
CA SER A 34 -13.07 -14.34 -6.22
C SER A 34 -13.95 -13.72 -5.13
N LEU A 35 -13.96 -12.40 -4.97
CA LEU A 35 -14.64 -11.66 -3.90
C LEU A 35 -14.34 -12.25 -2.51
N SER A 36 -13.07 -12.46 -2.23
CA SER A 36 -12.55 -13.00 -0.98
C SER A 36 -11.22 -12.33 -0.68
N GLU A 37 -11.10 -11.70 0.47
CA GLU A 37 -9.85 -11.04 0.89
C GLU A 37 -8.70 -12.05 0.94
N TYR A 38 -8.96 -13.24 1.46
CA TYR A 38 -7.99 -14.34 1.50
C TYR A 38 -7.46 -14.70 0.11
N ALA A 39 -8.38 -14.94 -0.82
CA ALA A 39 -8.02 -15.39 -2.16
C ALA A 39 -7.35 -14.27 -2.97
N VAL A 40 -7.89 -13.06 -2.91
CA VAL A 40 -7.36 -11.92 -3.69
C VAL A 40 -6.03 -11.46 -3.14
N LEU A 41 -5.85 -11.35 -1.83
CA LEU A 41 -4.55 -11.00 -1.24
C LEU A 41 -3.48 -12.05 -1.57
N GLY A 42 -3.84 -13.33 -1.52
CA GLY A 42 -2.94 -14.41 -1.93
C GLY A 42 -2.57 -14.35 -3.42
N PHE A 43 -3.53 -14.01 -4.27
CA PHE A 43 -3.30 -13.80 -5.71
C PHE A 43 -2.34 -12.64 -5.95
N GLU A 44 -2.62 -11.47 -5.36
CA GLU A 44 -1.79 -10.28 -5.54
C GLU A 44 -0.37 -10.47 -5.00
N LEU A 45 -0.22 -11.18 -3.89
CA LEU A 45 1.09 -11.58 -3.38
C LEU A 45 1.85 -12.43 -4.40
N GLY A 46 1.21 -13.48 -4.94
CA GLY A 46 1.80 -14.32 -5.97
C GLY A 46 2.18 -13.53 -7.23
N PHE A 47 1.28 -12.66 -7.68
CA PHE A 47 1.51 -11.79 -8.83
C PHE A 47 2.71 -10.85 -8.63
N SER A 48 2.82 -10.22 -7.45
CA SER A 48 3.93 -9.32 -7.11
C SER A 48 5.31 -9.98 -7.14
N MET A 49 5.36 -11.29 -6.90
CA MET A 49 6.61 -12.06 -6.95
C MET A 49 7.06 -12.43 -8.38
N THR A 50 6.18 -12.34 -9.37
CA THR A 50 6.52 -12.70 -10.75
C THR A 50 7.30 -11.61 -11.47
N ASN A 51 7.07 -10.35 -11.12
CA ASN A 51 7.76 -9.21 -11.72
C ASN A 51 8.04 -8.12 -10.67
N PRO A 52 9.29 -7.92 -10.27
CA PRO A 52 9.65 -6.94 -9.24
C PRO A 52 9.48 -5.49 -9.68
N ASN A 53 9.31 -5.22 -10.98
CA ASN A 53 9.17 -3.87 -11.54
C ASN A 53 7.71 -3.42 -11.67
N VAL A 54 6.77 -4.20 -11.17
CA VAL A 54 5.34 -3.87 -11.18
C VAL A 54 4.92 -3.40 -9.80
N LEU A 55 4.17 -2.30 -9.75
CA LEU A 55 3.48 -1.87 -8.54
C LEU A 55 2.19 -2.66 -8.41
N VAL A 56 2.11 -3.49 -7.38
CA VAL A 56 0.94 -4.31 -7.07
C VAL A 56 0.27 -3.78 -5.81
N LEU A 57 -1.04 -3.48 -5.91
CA LEU A 57 -1.81 -2.95 -4.80
C LEU A 57 -3.04 -3.82 -4.55
N TRP A 58 -3.26 -4.16 -3.30
CA TRP A 58 -4.50 -4.72 -2.82
C TRP A 58 -5.18 -3.73 -1.87
N GLU A 59 -6.42 -3.36 -2.16
CA GLU A 59 -7.21 -2.47 -1.31
C GLU A 59 -8.37 -3.23 -0.68
N ALA A 60 -8.44 -3.23 0.65
CA ALA A 60 -9.60 -3.72 1.37
C ALA A 60 -10.75 -2.74 1.25
N GLN A 61 -11.98 -3.22 1.19
CA GLN A 61 -13.17 -2.36 1.23
C GLN A 61 -13.19 -1.50 2.51
N PHE A 62 -12.84 -2.11 3.64
CA PHE A 62 -12.51 -1.49 4.92
C PHE A 62 -11.31 -2.23 5.49
N GLY A 63 -10.37 -1.51 6.09
CA GLY A 63 -9.12 -2.12 6.56
C GLY A 63 -9.31 -3.27 7.55
N GLY A 64 -10.39 -3.21 8.33
CA GLY A 64 -10.76 -4.29 9.26
C GLY A 64 -11.02 -5.64 8.58
N PHE A 65 -11.40 -5.66 7.31
CA PHE A 65 -11.64 -6.91 6.57
C PHE A 65 -10.34 -7.66 6.22
N SER A 66 -9.19 -7.05 6.43
CA SER A 66 -7.92 -7.77 6.34
C SER A 66 -7.85 -8.97 7.30
N ASN A 67 -8.69 -9.00 8.34
CA ASN A 67 -8.77 -10.11 9.28
C ASN A 67 -9.17 -11.44 8.62
N THR A 68 -9.96 -11.42 7.56
CA THR A 68 -10.32 -12.64 6.81
C THR A 68 -9.17 -13.18 5.97
N ALA A 69 -8.16 -12.36 5.70
CA ALA A 69 -6.91 -12.74 5.04
C ALA A 69 -5.73 -12.93 6.01
N GLN A 70 -5.99 -12.99 7.32
CA GLN A 70 -4.93 -13.02 8.35
C GLN A 70 -3.94 -14.18 8.15
N CYS A 71 -4.40 -15.31 7.67
CA CYS A 71 -3.52 -16.44 7.36
C CYS A 71 -2.49 -16.09 6.27
N ILE A 72 -2.89 -15.37 5.23
CA ILE A 72 -1.95 -14.90 4.19
C ILE A 72 -0.99 -13.88 4.78
N ILE A 73 -1.49 -12.99 5.64
CA ILE A 73 -0.65 -11.97 6.28
C ILE A 73 0.41 -12.64 7.16
N ASP A 74 0.03 -13.53 8.06
CA ASP A 74 0.94 -14.15 9.02
C ASP A 74 1.94 -15.11 8.36
N GLN A 75 1.44 -15.95 7.45
CA GLN A 75 2.21 -17.07 6.93
C GLN A 75 3.05 -16.73 5.70
N PHE A 76 2.69 -15.70 4.95
CA PHE A 76 3.34 -15.37 3.69
C PHE A 76 3.89 -13.94 3.67
N ILE A 77 3.13 -12.94 4.11
CA ILE A 77 3.55 -11.54 4.09
C ILE A 77 4.56 -11.28 5.20
N ALA A 78 4.20 -11.52 6.45
CA ALA A 78 5.07 -11.25 7.59
C ALA A 78 6.27 -12.19 7.68
N SER A 79 6.10 -13.46 7.31
CA SER A 79 7.14 -14.49 7.52
C SER A 79 7.79 -15.02 6.25
N GLY A 80 7.33 -14.61 5.07
CA GLY A 80 7.79 -15.17 3.79
C GLY A 80 9.27 -14.95 3.52
N GLN A 81 9.81 -13.80 3.91
CA GLN A 81 11.25 -13.53 3.78
C GLN A 81 12.09 -14.48 4.65
N ALA A 82 11.70 -14.67 5.90
CA ALA A 82 12.43 -15.55 6.81
C ALA A 82 12.34 -17.03 6.39
N LYS A 83 11.17 -17.47 5.94
CA LYS A 83 10.94 -18.87 5.56
C LYS A 83 11.58 -19.24 4.22
N TRP A 84 11.49 -18.37 3.21
CA TRP A 84 11.79 -18.73 1.83
C TRP A 84 12.71 -17.73 1.12
N VAL A 85 13.21 -16.73 1.83
CA VAL A 85 13.99 -15.61 1.23
C VAL A 85 13.21 -14.95 0.07
N ARG A 86 11.88 -14.94 0.17
CA ARG A 86 11.01 -14.32 -0.84
C ARG A 86 10.79 -12.87 -0.49
N GLN A 87 10.96 -12.03 -1.50
CA GLN A 87 10.72 -10.60 -1.42
C GLN A 87 9.54 -10.23 -2.31
N SER A 88 8.72 -9.32 -1.83
CA SER A 88 7.57 -8.79 -2.56
C SER A 88 7.42 -7.31 -2.23
N GLY A 89 7.10 -6.52 -3.24
CA GLY A 89 6.75 -5.11 -3.11
C GLY A 89 5.24 -4.87 -3.00
N LEU A 90 4.46 -5.88 -2.63
CA LEU A 90 3.00 -5.76 -2.49
C LEU A 90 2.64 -4.64 -1.53
N VAL A 91 1.69 -3.79 -1.96
CA VAL A 91 1.10 -2.72 -1.16
C VAL A 91 -0.29 -3.16 -0.69
N MET A 92 -0.54 -3.04 0.61
CA MET A 92 -1.87 -3.20 1.19
C MET A 92 -2.42 -1.83 1.57
N LEU A 93 -3.57 -1.46 1.01
CA LEU A 93 -4.29 -0.24 1.30
C LEU A 93 -5.45 -0.56 2.23
N LEU A 94 -5.38 -0.07 3.46
CA LEU A 94 -6.31 -0.41 4.53
C LEU A 94 -7.05 0.83 5.01
N PRO A 95 -8.28 1.09 4.52
CA PRO A 95 -9.09 2.20 5.00
C PRO A 95 -9.33 2.12 6.50
N HIS A 96 -8.88 3.15 7.23
CA HIS A 96 -8.85 3.21 8.69
C HIS A 96 -9.38 4.57 9.18
N GLY A 97 -10.19 4.55 10.22
CA GLY A 97 -10.71 5.75 10.87
C GLY A 97 -12.09 5.55 11.47
N MET A 98 -12.34 6.22 12.57
CA MET A 98 -13.63 6.23 13.29
C MET A 98 -14.51 7.35 12.70
N GLU A 99 -15.20 7.08 11.61
CA GLU A 99 -15.98 8.06 10.84
C GLU A 99 -17.50 7.78 10.88
N GLY A 100 -18.02 7.38 12.02
CA GLY A 100 -19.45 7.13 12.21
C GLY A 100 -19.96 5.78 11.69
N MET A 101 -19.05 4.91 11.27
CA MET A 101 -19.36 3.52 10.88
C MET A 101 -19.25 2.59 12.08
N GLY A 102 -19.78 1.37 11.96
CA GLY A 102 -19.65 0.34 12.97
C GLY A 102 -18.18 -0.03 13.25
N PRO A 103 -17.88 -0.62 14.41
CA PRO A 103 -16.51 -0.96 14.80
C PRO A 103 -15.81 -1.91 13.81
N GLU A 104 -16.56 -2.79 13.16
CA GLU A 104 -16.05 -3.70 12.11
C GLU A 104 -15.60 -2.97 10.83
N HIS A 105 -16.05 -1.73 10.60
CA HIS A 105 -15.71 -0.89 9.45
C HIS A 105 -14.76 0.26 9.82
N SER A 106 -14.32 0.36 11.06
CA SER A 106 -13.58 1.52 11.57
C SER A 106 -12.09 1.25 11.65
N SER A 107 -11.66 0.27 12.42
CA SER A 107 -10.24 0.02 12.64
C SER A 107 -9.68 -1.03 11.70
N ALA A 108 -8.60 -0.68 10.99
CA ALA A 108 -7.73 -1.63 10.29
C ALA A 108 -6.78 -2.38 11.24
N ARG A 109 -6.81 -2.04 12.53
CA ARG A 109 -5.94 -2.60 13.58
C ARG A 109 -4.46 -2.48 13.25
N PRO A 110 -3.94 -1.25 13.12
CA PRO A 110 -2.52 -0.99 12.82
C PRO A 110 -1.59 -1.67 13.84
N GLU A 111 -2.04 -1.79 15.10
CA GLU A 111 -1.31 -2.48 16.17
C GLU A 111 -0.93 -3.93 15.83
N ARG A 112 -1.73 -4.63 15.02
CA ARG A 112 -1.41 -5.99 14.58
C ARG A 112 -0.23 -6.01 13.61
N PHE A 113 -0.22 -5.08 12.67
CA PHE A 113 0.87 -4.96 11.70
C PHE A 113 2.16 -4.52 12.37
N LEU A 114 2.07 -3.57 13.30
CA LEU A 114 3.22 -3.12 14.08
C LEU A 114 3.78 -4.23 14.96
N GLN A 115 2.93 -5.04 15.57
CA GLN A 115 3.36 -6.20 16.34
C GLN A 115 4.05 -7.27 15.48
N LEU A 116 3.66 -7.38 14.21
CA LEU A 116 4.29 -8.31 13.25
C LEU A 116 5.61 -7.78 12.68
N CYS A 117 5.92 -6.50 12.84
CA CYS A 117 7.17 -5.91 12.39
C CYS A 117 8.35 -6.48 13.18
N ALA A 118 9.51 -6.59 12.50
CA ALA A 118 10.76 -7.01 13.12
C ALA A 118 11.49 -5.84 13.80
N ASP A 119 10.90 -4.66 13.78
CA ASP A 119 11.52 -3.45 14.35
C ASP A 119 11.51 -3.48 15.88
N ASP A 120 12.61 -3.04 16.47
CA ASP A 120 12.74 -2.90 17.92
C ASP A 120 12.51 -1.44 18.30
N PRO A 121 11.41 -1.09 18.98
CA PRO A 121 11.08 0.30 19.31
C PRO A 121 12.05 0.94 20.29
N GLU A 122 12.90 0.16 20.97
CA GLU A 122 13.91 0.65 21.90
C GLU A 122 15.29 0.80 21.24
N TYR A 123 15.47 0.26 20.03
CA TYR A 123 16.73 0.33 19.31
C TYR A 123 16.68 1.41 18.23
N PHE A 124 17.55 2.40 18.36
CA PHE A 124 17.80 3.43 17.36
C PHE A 124 19.11 3.10 16.66
N PRO A 125 19.06 2.59 15.41
CA PRO A 125 20.28 2.30 14.69
C PRO A 125 21.07 3.60 14.44
N PRO A 126 22.42 3.56 14.52
CA PRO A 126 23.25 4.71 14.26
C PRO A 126 23.10 5.15 12.79
N GLU A 127 23.09 6.46 12.56
CA GLU A 127 23.10 7.05 11.22
C GLU A 127 24.48 6.84 10.59
N GLU A 128 24.65 5.72 9.92
CA GLU A 128 25.84 5.37 9.16
C GLU A 128 25.65 5.56 7.67
N GLU A 129 26.76 5.51 6.92
CA GLU A 129 26.72 5.43 5.45
C GLU A 129 25.79 4.28 4.99
N GLU A 130 24.90 4.55 4.04
CA GLU A 130 23.86 3.61 3.54
C GLU A 130 22.81 3.19 4.59
N PHE A 131 22.57 4.01 5.62
CA PHE A 131 21.61 3.73 6.68
C PHE A 131 20.27 3.20 6.17
N ALA A 132 19.65 3.88 5.20
CA ALA A 132 18.35 3.52 4.65
C ALA A 132 18.34 2.11 4.00
N ILE A 133 19.40 1.73 3.31
CA ILE A 133 19.53 0.40 2.69
C ILE A 133 19.76 -0.67 3.74
N LYS A 134 20.61 -0.38 4.72
CA LYS A 134 20.87 -1.31 5.84
C LYS A 134 19.60 -1.56 6.64
N GLN A 135 18.84 -0.51 6.95
CA GLN A 135 17.56 -0.63 7.65
C GLN A 135 16.57 -1.50 6.87
N LEU A 136 16.43 -1.30 5.55
CA LEU A 136 15.57 -2.14 4.71
C LEU A 136 15.96 -3.62 4.76
N SER A 137 17.22 -3.97 5.02
CA SER A 137 17.60 -5.38 5.13
C SER A 137 17.11 -6.02 6.44
N HIS A 138 16.94 -5.24 7.49
CA HIS A 138 16.55 -5.70 8.82
C HIS A 138 15.03 -5.82 9.00
N ILE A 139 14.25 -4.93 8.40
CA ILE A 139 12.79 -4.96 8.46
C ILE A 139 12.21 -5.93 7.42
N HIS A 140 10.98 -6.39 7.60
CA HIS A 140 10.29 -7.24 6.62
C HIS A 140 9.01 -6.60 6.07
N MET A 141 8.49 -5.56 6.69
CA MET A 141 7.39 -4.75 6.17
C MET A 141 7.52 -3.30 6.64
N ILE A 142 6.85 -2.41 5.92
CA ILE A 142 6.75 -0.98 6.22
C ILE A 142 5.28 -0.70 6.53
N VAL A 143 5.01 -0.06 7.67
CA VAL A 143 3.67 0.40 8.03
C VAL A 143 3.64 1.93 7.97
N ALA A 144 2.67 2.50 7.28
CA ALA A 144 2.61 3.93 7.03
C ALA A 144 1.19 4.49 7.11
N ASN A 145 1.11 5.78 7.45
CA ASN A 145 -0.10 6.57 7.37
C ASN A 145 0.26 7.93 6.74
N CYS A 146 -0.17 8.15 5.51
CA CYS A 146 0.18 9.35 4.76
C CYS A 146 -0.62 10.56 5.24
N SER A 147 0.05 11.68 5.48
CA SER A 147 -0.57 12.93 5.94
C SER A 147 -1.12 13.81 4.80
N THR A 148 -0.60 13.66 3.58
CA THR A 148 -1.01 14.43 2.40
C THR A 148 -1.13 13.55 1.16
N PRO A 149 -1.87 13.99 0.11
CA PRO A 149 -1.90 13.28 -1.18
C PRO A 149 -0.52 13.19 -1.84
N ALA A 150 0.33 14.21 -1.70
CA ALA A 150 1.70 14.15 -2.20
C ALA A 150 2.52 13.08 -1.49
N ASN A 151 2.42 12.97 -0.17
CA ASN A 151 3.06 11.89 0.58
C ASN A 151 2.60 10.51 0.11
N TYR A 152 1.31 10.34 -0.11
CA TYR A 152 0.77 9.09 -0.64
C TYR A 152 1.33 8.76 -2.04
N PHE A 153 1.43 9.76 -2.92
CA PHE A 153 2.08 9.60 -4.21
C PHE A 153 3.54 9.15 -4.08
N HIS A 154 4.32 9.82 -3.22
CA HIS A 154 5.74 9.53 -3.05
C HIS A 154 5.99 8.14 -2.46
N ILE A 155 5.22 7.70 -1.48
CA ILE A 155 5.40 6.37 -0.88
C ILE A 155 5.13 5.26 -1.90
N LEU A 156 4.10 5.43 -2.74
CA LEU A 156 3.81 4.47 -3.82
C LEU A 156 4.88 4.50 -4.91
N ARG A 157 5.33 5.69 -5.32
CA ARG A 157 6.40 5.83 -6.30
C ARG A 157 7.69 5.17 -5.82
N ARG A 158 8.03 5.33 -4.52
CA ARG A 158 9.21 4.72 -3.91
C ARG A 158 9.18 3.19 -3.94
N GLN A 159 8.01 2.59 -3.84
CA GLN A 159 7.86 1.15 -3.69
C GLN A 159 8.49 0.35 -4.84
N THR A 160 8.40 0.86 -6.06
CA THR A 160 8.94 0.17 -7.24
C THR A 160 10.49 0.21 -7.35
N PRO A 161 11.19 1.34 -7.11
CA PRO A 161 12.65 1.41 -7.22
C PRO A 161 13.40 0.94 -5.97
N LEU A 162 12.73 0.51 -4.91
CA LEU A 162 13.44 0.02 -3.71
C LEU A 162 14.41 -1.11 -4.09
N PRO A 163 15.67 -1.04 -3.67
CA PRO A 163 16.68 -2.06 -3.98
C PRO A 163 16.38 -3.40 -3.29
N ILE A 164 15.72 -3.36 -2.13
CA ILE A 164 15.25 -4.52 -1.37
C ILE A 164 13.74 -4.40 -1.25
N ARG A 165 13.00 -5.35 -1.81
CA ARG A 165 11.54 -5.33 -1.82
C ARG A 165 10.98 -5.64 -0.44
N LYS A 166 10.08 -4.78 0.02
CA LYS A 166 9.35 -4.93 1.28
C LYS A 166 7.88 -4.69 1.07
N HIS A 167 7.06 -5.39 1.81
CA HIS A 167 5.62 -5.12 1.83
C HIS A 167 5.37 -3.73 2.43
N LEU A 168 4.41 -3.03 1.86
CA LEU A 168 3.98 -1.72 2.33
C LEU A 168 2.52 -1.80 2.79
N ILE A 169 2.29 -1.51 4.06
CA ILE A 169 0.96 -1.46 4.67
C ILE A 169 0.61 0.01 4.88
N VAL A 170 -0.41 0.50 4.18
CA VAL A 170 -0.83 1.90 4.28
C VAL A 170 -2.20 1.98 4.94
N MET A 171 -2.27 2.66 6.07
CA MET A 171 -3.53 3.07 6.67
C MET A 171 -4.08 4.24 5.85
N THR A 172 -5.07 3.97 5.01
CA THR A 172 -5.64 4.97 4.10
C THR A 172 -6.85 5.65 4.74
N PRO A 173 -7.15 6.91 4.36
CA PRO A 173 -8.39 7.55 4.77
C PRO A 173 -9.60 6.93 4.09
N LYS A 174 -10.79 7.24 4.58
CA LYS A 174 -12.08 6.87 4.00
C LYS A 174 -12.73 8.08 3.32
N SER A 175 -13.28 9.01 4.11
CA SER A 175 -13.97 10.20 3.59
C SER A 175 -13.04 11.14 2.83
N LEU A 176 -11.78 11.27 3.27
CA LEU A 176 -10.79 12.13 2.63
C LEU A 176 -10.45 11.71 1.19
N LEU A 177 -10.64 10.44 0.81
CA LEU A 177 -10.42 9.99 -0.58
C LEU A 177 -11.24 10.76 -1.62
N ARG A 178 -12.36 11.35 -1.20
CA ARG A 178 -13.26 12.12 -2.07
C ARG A 178 -13.47 13.56 -1.60
N HIS A 179 -12.75 13.98 -0.58
CA HIS A 179 -12.91 15.31 -0.02
C HIS A 179 -12.30 16.37 -0.96
N PRO A 180 -13.04 17.43 -1.32
CA PRO A 180 -12.56 18.41 -2.29
C PRO A 180 -11.29 19.16 -1.89
N GLU A 181 -11.05 19.32 -0.58
CA GLU A 181 -9.87 20.00 -0.03
C GLU A 181 -8.66 19.06 0.15
N CYS A 182 -8.85 17.75 0.03
CA CYS A 182 -7.76 16.78 0.13
C CYS A 182 -6.98 16.74 -1.20
N ARG A 183 -6.16 17.76 -1.40
CA ARG A 183 -5.38 17.98 -2.62
C ARG A 183 -3.96 18.39 -2.28
N SER A 184 -3.04 18.06 -3.17
CA SER A 184 -1.67 18.57 -3.20
C SER A 184 -1.40 19.19 -4.56
N SER A 185 -0.48 20.15 -4.61
CA SER A 185 -0.03 20.71 -5.90
C SER A 185 0.87 19.70 -6.63
N PHE A 186 0.95 19.81 -7.95
CA PHE A 186 1.90 18.99 -8.71
C PHE A 186 3.36 19.30 -8.37
N ASP A 187 3.65 20.50 -7.91
CA ASP A 187 5.01 20.89 -7.48
C ASP A 187 5.48 20.05 -6.29
N GLU A 188 4.55 19.65 -5.40
CA GLU A 188 4.84 18.76 -4.26
C GLU A 188 5.12 17.31 -4.68
N MET A 189 4.88 16.95 -5.94
CA MET A 189 5.09 15.61 -6.50
C MET A 189 6.35 15.51 -7.37
N LEU A 190 7.11 16.60 -7.51
CA LEU A 190 8.34 16.62 -8.29
C LEU A 190 9.48 15.86 -7.57
N PRO A 191 10.48 15.36 -8.31
CA PRO A 191 11.68 14.78 -7.71
C PRO A 191 12.39 15.78 -6.80
N GLY A 192 12.81 15.34 -5.61
CA GLY A 192 13.46 16.18 -4.60
C GLY A 192 12.49 16.89 -3.66
N THR A 193 11.19 16.69 -3.82
CA THR A 193 10.16 17.27 -2.92
C THR A 193 9.63 16.25 -1.91
N GLU A 194 10.21 15.08 -1.86
CA GLU A 194 9.79 13.97 -1.01
C GLU A 194 9.75 14.33 0.49
N ASN A 195 10.53 15.34 0.88
CA ASN A 195 10.65 15.80 2.26
C ASN A 195 10.01 17.19 2.50
N LEU A 196 9.31 17.77 1.51
CA LEU A 196 8.71 19.09 1.63
C LEU A 196 7.40 19.12 2.44
N GLY A 197 6.84 18.01 2.75
CA GLY A 197 5.87 17.96 3.85
C GLY A 197 6.60 17.43 5.05
N ASP A 198 6.57 18.12 6.14
CA ASP A 198 7.21 17.92 7.44
C ASP A 198 7.12 16.48 8.02
N HIS A 199 6.93 15.52 7.17
CA HIS A 199 6.69 14.14 7.55
C HIS A 199 7.33 13.25 6.50
N SER A 200 8.57 12.97 6.75
CA SER A 200 9.30 11.84 6.25
C SER A 200 8.36 10.71 5.81
N ILE A 201 8.67 10.13 4.69
CA ILE A 201 8.20 8.80 4.33
C ILE A 201 8.91 7.85 5.28
N PHE A 202 8.22 7.46 6.29
CA PHE A 202 8.77 6.91 7.52
C PHE A 202 9.29 5.50 7.38
N GLY A 203 10.40 5.28 8.00
CA GLY A 203 10.62 4.07 8.75
C GLY A 203 9.65 4.03 9.94
N GLU A 204 9.33 2.87 10.38
CA GLU A 204 8.29 2.53 11.36
C GLU A 204 8.39 3.30 12.69
N THR A 205 9.55 3.83 13.04
CA THR A 205 9.84 4.54 14.29
C THR A 205 9.22 5.93 14.40
N GLU A 206 8.78 6.56 13.32
CA GLU A 206 8.25 7.92 13.37
C GLU A 206 6.72 8.00 13.50
N LEU A 207 6.00 6.89 13.33
CA LEU A 207 4.56 6.82 13.60
C LEU A 207 4.18 7.06 15.06
N TRP A 208 5.15 7.04 15.98
CA TRP A 208 4.93 7.09 17.43
C TRP A 208 5.61 8.27 18.12
N ARG A 209 6.18 9.20 17.38
CA ARG A 209 6.64 10.48 17.88
C ARG A 209 5.66 11.60 17.51
#